data_9d78d987ea283e5bc57d9b1f29989386
#
_entry.id   9d78d987ea283e5bc57d9b1f29989386
#
_cell.length_a   1.000
_cell.length_b   1.000
_cell.length_c   1.000
_cell.angle_alpha   90.00
_cell.angle_beta   90.00
_cell.angle_gamma   90.00
#
_symmetry.space_group_name_H-M   'P 1'
#
loop_
_entity.id
_entity.type
_entity.pdbx_description
1 polymer ?
#
loop_
_entity_poly.entity_id
_entity_poly.type
_entity_poly.pdbx_seq_one_letter_code
_entity_poly.pdbx_strand_id
1 'polypeptide(L)'
;MGQDRLALALSDPIWAKYGIGEMFEIKDGDAPAKRNPYATITGLPISGLGIVELLKSGVLVGACDVALTIYSAGAAKKMGLAPDAVKKEWIAGLLPGVQVVPSGVLGVARAQELGCAYCFAG
;
A
#
# COMPACT_ATOMS: atom_id res chain seq x y z
N MET A 1 10.35 8.52 3.69
CA MET A 1 10.81 8.12 2.35
C MET A 1 10.40 6.69 2.06
N GLY A 2 9.53 6.46 1.13
CA GLY A 2 9.08 5.12 0.77
C GLY A 2 8.22 4.39 1.80
N GLN A 3 8.03 4.95 2.96
CA GLN A 3 7.20 4.40 4.04
C GLN A 3 5.72 4.44 3.67
N ASP A 4 5.32 5.46 2.97
CA ASP A 4 3.95 5.71 2.52
C ASP A 4 3.51 4.81 1.37
N ARG A 5 4.43 4.10 0.73
CA ARG A 5 4.12 3.27 -0.44
C ARG A 5 3.27 2.05 -0.11
N LEU A 6 3.45 1.46 1.06
CA LEU A 6 2.58 0.38 1.53
C LEU A 6 1.12 0.86 1.63
N ALA A 7 0.93 2.12 2.04
CA ALA A 7 -0.40 2.71 2.16
C ALA A 7 -1.18 2.69 0.83
N LEU A 8 -0.49 2.83 -0.32
CA LEU A 8 -1.12 2.79 -1.64
C LEU A 8 -1.86 1.48 -1.91
N ALA A 9 -1.40 0.39 -1.32
CA ALA A 9 -1.95 -0.95 -1.55
C ALA A 9 -3.08 -1.31 -0.58
N LEU A 10 -3.34 -0.50 0.46
CA LEU A 10 -4.34 -0.78 1.48
C LEU A 10 -5.72 -0.20 1.10
N SER A 11 -6.78 -0.95 1.39
CA SER A 11 -8.15 -0.53 1.12
C SER A 11 -8.68 0.48 2.14
N ASP A 12 -9.76 1.18 1.79
CA ASP A 12 -10.36 2.22 2.62
C ASP A 12 -10.70 1.77 4.05
N PRO A 13 -11.27 0.57 4.29
CA PRO A 13 -11.53 0.12 5.66
C PRO A 13 -10.30 0.07 6.54
N ILE A 14 -9.14 -0.33 5.99
CA ILE A 14 -7.88 -0.35 6.72
C ILE A 14 -7.41 1.09 7.00
N TRP A 15 -7.53 1.98 6.03
CA TRP A 15 -7.19 3.40 6.21
C TRP A 15 -7.99 4.04 7.34
N ALA A 16 -9.29 3.78 7.37
CA ALA A 16 -10.18 4.34 8.40
C ALA A 16 -9.89 3.76 9.78
N LYS A 17 -9.78 2.44 9.88
CA LYS A 17 -9.63 1.74 11.17
C LYS A 17 -8.29 2.03 11.85
N TYR A 18 -7.20 2.06 11.08
CA TYR A 18 -5.85 2.19 11.63
C TYR A 18 -5.25 3.59 11.51
N GLY A 19 -5.99 4.55 10.98
CA GLY A 19 -5.48 5.92 10.82
C GLY A 19 -4.26 5.98 9.91
N ILE A 20 -4.32 5.31 8.77
CA ILE A 20 -3.20 5.21 7.83
C ILE A 20 -2.76 6.59 7.34
N GLY A 21 -3.69 7.49 7.06
CA GLY A 21 -3.37 8.86 6.64
C GLY A 21 -2.57 9.61 7.68
N GLU A 22 -2.90 9.44 8.96
CA GLU A 22 -2.14 10.04 10.07
C GLU A 22 -0.78 9.36 10.25
N MET A 23 -0.75 8.02 10.21
CA MET A 23 0.47 7.22 10.39
C MET A 23 1.56 7.56 9.37
N PHE A 24 1.19 7.74 8.11
CA PHE A 24 2.11 8.02 7.00
C PHE A 24 2.10 9.50 6.58
N GLU A 25 1.44 10.36 7.34
CA GLU A 25 1.37 11.80 7.07
C GLU A 25 0.80 12.13 5.68
N ILE A 26 -0.18 11.34 5.23
CA ILE A 26 -0.88 11.55 3.97
C ILE A 26 -2.16 12.33 4.24
N LYS A 27 -2.26 13.50 3.63
CA LYS A 27 -3.40 14.41 3.83
C LYS A 27 -4.35 14.40 2.65
N ASP A 28 -5.63 14.62 2.98
CA ASP A 28 -6.68 14.94 2.02
C ASP A 28 -7.17 16.35 2.38
N GLY A 29 -6.64 17.35 1.69
CA GLY A 29 -6.82 18.75 2.08
C GLY A 29 -5.97 19.09 3.32
N ASP A 30 -6.60 19.65 4.37
CA ASP A 30 -5.93 20.07 5.61
C ASP A 30 -5.94 18.98 6.70
N ALA A 31 -6.67 17.88 6.49
CA ALA A 31 -6.82 16.81 7.47
C ALA A 31 -6.14 15.52 6.97
N PRO A 32 -5.74 14.59 7.90
CA PRO A 32 -5.26 13.28 7.51
C PRO A 32 -6.30 12.53 6.66
N ALA A 33 -5.86 11.89 5.59
CA ALA A 33 -6.76 11.13 4.72
C ALA A 33 -7.37 9.94 5.46
N LYS A 34 -8.68 9.79 5.36
CA LYS A 34 -9.44 8.69 5.98
C LYS A 34 -9.70 7.52 5.01
N ARG A 35 -9.31 7.70 3.77
CA ARG A 35 -9.44 6.70 2.70
C ARG A 35 -8.19 6.75 1.83
N ASN A 36 -7.97 5.71 1.04
CA ASN A 36 -6.84 5.65 0.13
C ASN A 36 -7.06 6.60 -1.06
N PRO A 37 -6.38 7.76 -1.11
CA PRO A 37 -6.57 8.73 -2.20
C PRO A 37 -5.96 8.28 -3.53
N TYR A 38 -5.16 7.21 -3.50
CA TYR A 38 -4.47 6.69 -4.68
C TYR A 38 -5.18 5.52 -5.34
N ALA A 39 -6.19 4.95 -4.68
CA ALA A 39 -6.96 3.82 -5.22
C ALA A 39 -7.68 4.21 -6.52
N THR A 40 -8.34 5.36 -6.51
CA THR A 40 -8.97 5.98 -7.67
C THR A 40 -8.57 7.44 -7.73
N ILE A 41 -8.05 7.89 -8.86
CA ILE A 41 -7.64 9.28 -9.06
C ILE A 41 -8.62 9.94 -10.03
N THR A 42 -9.22 11.05 -9.60
CA THR A 42 -10.17 11.83 -10.40
C THR A 42 -9.67 13.27 -10.58
N GLY A 43 -10.23 13.97 -11.56
CA GLY A 43 -9.91 15.38 -11.79
C GLY A 43 -8.64 15.65 -12.61
N LEU A 44 -7.98 14.60 -13.11
CA LEU A 44 -6.85 14.75 -14.03
C LEU A 44 -7.32 14.61 -15.48
N PRO A 45 -6.63 15.26 -16.44
CA PRO A 45 -6.95 15.11 -17.86
C PRO A 45 -6.69 13.70 -18.40
N ILE A 46 -5.92 12.89 -17.68
CA ILE A 46 -5.64 11.49 -18.01
C ILE A 46 -6.35 10.60 -17.01
N SER A 47 -7.16 9.66 -17.48
CA SER A 47 -7.82 8.66 -16.64
C SER A 47 -6.97 7.39 -16.50
N GLY A 48 -7.33 6.54 -15.54
CA GLY A 48 -6.70 5.23 -15.39
C GLY A 48 -5.38 5.22 -14.63
N LEU A 49 -5.09 6.25 -13.84
CA LEU A 49 -3.85 6.35 -13.06
C LEU A 49 -4.00 5.86 -11.61
N GLY A 50 -5.21 5.59 -11.13
CA GLY A 50 -5.41 5.03 -9.80
C GLY A 50 -4.93 3.58 -9.73
N ILE A 51 -4.57 3.11 -8.52
CA ILE A 51 -4.08 1.74 -8.31
C ILE A 51 -5.11 0.71 -8.77
N VAL A 52 -6.40 0.96 -8.53
CA VAL A 52 -7.48 0.05 -8.95
C VAL A 52 -7.54 -0.08 -10.47
N GLU A 53 -7.44 1.05 -11.19
CA GLU A 53 -7.46 1.04 -12.65
C GLU A 53 -6.20 0.38 -13.23
N LEU A 54 -5.03 0.63 -12.63
CA LEU A 54 -3.78 -0.02 -13.03
C LEU A 54 -3.86 -1.54 -12.87
N LEU A 55 -4.39 -2.02 -11.75
CA LEU A 55 -4.61 -3.45 -11.53
C LEU A 55 -5.54 -4.06 -12.56
N LYS A 56 -6.64 -3.37 -12.90
CA LYS A 56 -7.58 -3.82 -13.95
C LYS A 56 -6.95 -3.86 -15.32
N SER A 57 -5.98 -3.00 -15.61
CA SER A 57 -5.27 -2.97 -16.90
C SER A 57 -4.18 -4.02 -17.02
N GLY A 58 -3.95 -4.84 -15.99
CA GLY A 58 -2.95 -5.90 -15.99
C GLY A 58 -1.60 -5.53 -15.38
N VAL A 59 -1.47 -4.35 -14.78
CA VAL A 59 -0.27 -3.96 -14.02
C VAL A 59 -0.20 -4.81 -12.75
N LEU A 60 0.95 -5.39 -12.48
CA LEU A 60 1.20 -6.17 -11.27
C LEU A 60 1.64 -5.23 -10.14
N VAL A 61 0.94 -5.30 -9.02
CA VAL A 61 1.27 -4.52 -7.82
C VAL A 61 1.64 -5.48 -6.71
N GLY A 62 2.83 -5.31 -6.14
CA GLY A 62 3.32 -6.11 -5.02
C GLY A 62 3.37 -5.30 -3.74
N ALA A 63 2.93 -5.91 -2.63
CA ALA A 63 3.09 -5.37 -1.28
C ALA A 63 4.21 -6.13 -0.56
N CYS A 64 5.14 -5.40 0.03
CA CYS A 64 6.28 -5.99 0.72
C CYS A 64 5.87 -6.60 2.07
N ASP A 65 6.11 -7.89 2.25
CA ASP A 65 5.78 -8.60 3.50
C ASP A 65 6.57 -8.05 4.70
N VAL A 66 7.81 -7.65 4.50
CA VAL A 66 8.62 -7.02 5.55
C VAL A 66 7.98 -5.71 6.01
N ALA A 67 7.55 -4.86 5.07
CA ALA A 67 6.87 -3.61 5.40
C ALA A 67 5.52 -3.89 6.10
N LEU A 68 4.75 -4.84 5.61
CA LEU A 68 3.50 -5.27 6.26
C LEU A 68 3.76 -5.68 7.73
N THR A 69 4.80 -6.47 7.96
CA THR A 69 5.16 -6.93 9.31
C THR A 69 5.51 -5.76 10.22
N ILE A 70 6.37 -4.86 9.77
CA ILE A 70 6.86 -3.73 10.57
C ILE A 70 5.72 -2.75 10.90
N TYR A 71 4.99 -2.31 9.90
CA TYR A 71 3.96 -1.27 10.08
C TYR A 71 2.70 -1.80 10.76
N SER A 72 2.29 -3.03 10.47
CA SER A 72 1.16 -3.63 11.18
C SER A 72 1.48 -3.87 12.67
N ALA A 73 2.72 -4.25 12.98
CA ALA A 73 3.17 -4.38 14.38
C ALA A 73 3.15 -3.02 15.10
N GLY A 74 3.57 -1.96 14.43
CA GLY A 74 3.49 -0.60 14.97
C GLY A 74 2.05 -0.17 15.25
N ALA A 75 1.14 -0.44 14.32
CA ALA A 75 -0.28 -0.16 14.50
C ALA A 75 -0.89 -0.99 15.64
N ALA A 76 -0.54 -2.26 15.71
CA ALA A 76 -0.98 -3.15 16.79
C ALA A 76 -0.55 -2.64 18.17
N LYS A 77 0.70 -2.22 18.31
CA LYS A 77 1.23 -1.66 19.55
C LYS A 77 0.48 -0.39 19.95
N LYS A 78 0.23 0.50 19.01
CA LYS A 78 -0.49 1.76 19.25
C LYS A 78 -1.93 1.51 19.72
N MET A 79 -2.59 0.47 19.19
CA MET A 79 -3.98 0.14 19.48
C MET A 79 -4.15 -0.93 20.58
N GLY A 80 -3.07 -1.49 21.09
CA GLY A 80 -3.13 -2.57 22.09
C GLY A 80 -3.66 -3.89 21.53
N LEU A 81 -3.41 -4.18 20.24
CA LEU A 81 -3.86 -5.39 19.56
C LEU A 81 -2.71 -6.38 19.32
N ALA A 82 -3.05 -7.63 19.02
CA ALA A 82 -2.06 -8.64 18.66
C ALA A 82 -1.46 -8.36 17.26
N PRO A 83 -0.12 -8.30 17.13
CA PRO A 83 0.51 -7.99 15.83
C PRO A 83 0.11 -8.94 14.70
N ASP A 84 0.02 -10.23 14.97
CA ASP A 84 -0.35 -11.23 13.98
C ASP A 84 -1.79 -11.03 13.46
N ALA A 85 -2.71 -10.68 14.34
CA ALA A 85 -4.09 -10.40 13.98
C ALA A 85 -4.19 -9.15 13.09
N VAL A 86 -3.45 -8.10 13.43
CA VAL A 86 -3.41 -6.85 12.64
C VAL A 86 -2.79 -7.10 11.28
N LYS A 87 -1.69 -7.85 11.21
CA LYS A 87 -1.06 -8.20 9.94
C LYS A 87 -2.01 -8.98 9.03
N LYS A 88 -2.71 -9.97 9.57
CA LYS A 88 -3.71 -10.74 8.80
C LYS A 88 -4.82 -9.84 8.25
N GLU A 89 -5.30 -8.92 9.07
CA GLU A 89 -6.34 -7.97 8.66
C GLU A 89 -5.83 -7.04 7.54
N TRP A 90 -4.59 -6.56 7.64
CA TRP A 90 -4.00 -5.74 6.61
C TRP A 90 -3.83 -6.48 5.28
N ILE A 91 -3.39 -7.75 5.34
CA ILE A 91 -3.28 -8.58 4.14
C ILE A 91 -4.65 -8.81 3.50
N ALA A 92 -5.66 -9.14 4.30
CA ALA A 92 -7.03 -9.29 3.82
C ALA A 92 -7.62 -7.98 3.28
N GLY A 93 -7.15 -6.84 3.79
CA GLY A 93 -7.56 -5.50 3.39
C GLY A 93 -6.69 -4.87 2.29
N LEU A 94 -5.82 -5.61 1.63
CA LEU A 94 -5.13 -5.11 0.44
C LEU A 94 -6.15 -4.91 -0.69
N LEU A 95 -5.86 -3.96 -1.59
CA LEU A 95 -6.68 -3.77 -2.77
C LEU A 95 -6.73 -5.07 -3.59
N PRO A 96 -7.90 -5.41 -4.20
CA PRO A 96 -8.03 -6.64 -4.97
C PRO A 96 -7.00 -6.74 -6.10
N GLY A 97 -6.25 -7.82 -6.14
CA GLY A 97 -5.20 -8.06 -7.14
C GLY A 97 -3.78 -7.71 -6.67
N VAL A 98 -3.62 -7.02 -5.55
CA VAL A 98 -2.29 -6.79 -4.96
C VAL A 98 -1.76 -8.10 -4.40
N GLN A 99 -0.51 -8.41 -4.73
CA GLN A 99 0.16 -9.63 -4.28
C GLN A 99 1.18 -9.30 -3.18
N VAL A 100 1.27 -10.17 -2.17
CA VAL A 100 2.31 -10.04 -1.15
C VAL A 100 3.58 -10.67 -1.68
N VAL A 101 4.68 -9.92 -1.65
CA VAL A 101 6.02 -10.42 -2.00
C VAL A 101 6.89 -10.48 -0.75
N PRO A 102 7.82 -11.45 -0.63
CA PRO A 102 8.61 -11.63 0.60
C PRO A 102 9.42 -10.40 0.99
N SER A 103 9.93 -9.66 0.00
CA SER A 103 10.68 -8.43 0.19
C SER A 103 10.59 -7.60 -1.09
N GLY A 104 10.44 -6.28 -0.94
CA GLY A 104 10.43 -5.38 -2.09
C GLY A 104 11.77 -5.41 -2.85
N VAL A 105 12.89 -5.50 -2.12
CA VAL A 105 14.22 -5.60 -2.72
C VAL A 105 14.38 -6.90 -3.52
N LEU A 106 13.96 -8.04 -2.96
CA LEU A 106 13.99 -9.32 -3.66
C LEU A 106 13.05 -9.33 -4.86
N GLY A 107 11.87 -8.74 -4.75
CA GLY A 107 10.91 -8.62 -5.85
C GLY A 107 11.48 -7.86 -7.02
N VAL A 108 12.13 -6.71 -6.76
CA VAL A 108 12.80 -5.91 -7.79
C VAL A 108 13.96 -6.68 -8.41
N ALA A 109 14.82 -7.28 -7.61
CA ALA A 109 15.95 -8.06 -8.12
C ALA A 109 15.48 -9.21 -9.01
N ARG A 110 14.44 -9.94 -8.60
CA ARG A 110 13.87 -11.04 -9.38
C ARG A 110 13.26 -10.56 -10.69
N ALA A 111 12.55 -9.44 -10.68
CA ALA A 111 11.99 -8.85 -11.89
C ALA A 111 13.10 -8.47 -12.88
N GLN A 112 14.19 -7.87 -12.40
CA GLN A 112 15.34 -7.51 -13.24
C GLN A 112 16.03 -8.76 -13.84
N GLU A 113 16.17 -9.85 -13.07
CA GLU A 113 16.69 -11.12 -13.58
C GLU A 113 15.84 -11.65 -14.74
N LEU A 114 14.54 -11.41 -14.72
CA LEU A 114 13.59 -11.81 -15.75
C LEU A 114 13.47 -10.79 -16.90
N GLY A 115 14.35 -9.79 -16.94
CA GLY A 115 14.44 -8.83 -18.04
C GLY A 115 13.67 -7.53 -17.84
N CYS A 116 13.10 -7.28 -16.66
CA CYS A 116 12.40 -6.02 -16.38
C CYS A 116 13.39 -4.88 -16.10
N ALA A 117 13.06 -3.67 -16.55
CA ALA A 117 13.76 -2.47 -16.18
C ALA A 117 13.35 -2.00 -14.79
N TYR A 118 14.25 -1.27 -14.11
CA TYR A 118 13.97 -0.66 -12.82
C TYR A 118 13.95 0.86 -12.92
N CYS A 119 12.93 1.47 -12.32
CA CYS A 119 12.85 2.92 -12.16
C CYS A 119 12.42 3.24 -10.73
N PHE A 120 13.26 4.01 -10.04
CA PHE A 120 12.93 4.47 -8.68
C PHE A 120 12.06 5.72 -8.77
N ALA A 121 10.90 5.66 -8.15
CA ALA A 121 9.92 6.75 -8.16
C ALA A 121 9.67 7.26 -6.73
N GLY A 122 10.49 8.20 -6.33
CA GLY A 122 10.34 8.92 -5.07
C GLY A 122 10.69 8.20 -3.81
#